data_190e4be673df9c30be0b6501da81a434
#
_entry.id   190e4be673df9c30be0b6501da81a434
#
_cell.length_a   1.000
_cell.length_b   1.000
_cell.length_c   1.000
_cell.angle_alpha   90.00
_cell.angle_beta   90.00
_cell.angle_gamma   90.00
#
_symmetry.space_group_name_H-M   'P 1'
#
loop_
_entity.id
_entity.type
_entity.pdbx_description
1 polymer ?
#
loop_
_entity_poly.entity_id
_entity_poly.type
_entity_poly.pdbx_seq_one_letter_code
_entity_poly.pdbx_strand_id
1 'polypeptide(L)'
;ARIEKALLAWAMGPVAALPADQRIGGLDKPVGLTPGMAKADSDRAISDYLERLLAGTKMADKDFRLGLLDKTTAEIAATKDPMVDLALALDPLYQQNRELGKKRQGAQARLRPRYMQALLAQSGGLVAPDANGTLRVTFGTVKGKTGPDGIQWSAFTTLKGIEQKATGQGEFNAPTRQLEAIRALRAGKQTPFALPAIGDVPVDFLSTVDTTGGNSGSPTLNAKGEFVGLLFDGTYESVSSDYLFDEVKTRSIHVDSRYMLWNMVEVDGA
;
A
#
# COMPACT_ATOMS: atom_id res chain seq x y z
N ALA A 1 18.23 -12.39 -7.18
CA ALA A 1 18.86 -13.55 -6.50
C ALA A 1 19.50 -13.22 -5.13
N ARG A 2 20.32 -12.16 -4.99
CA ARG A 2 20.98 -11.86 -3.70
C ARG A 2 20.02 -11.37 -2.62
N ILE A 3 19.07 -10.53 -2.97
CA ILE A 3 18.07 -9.99 -2.04
C ILE A 3 17.10 -11.11 -1.63
N GLU A 4 16.60 -11.86 -2.58
CA GLU A 4 15.68 -12.98 -2.35
C GLU A 4 16.31 -14.03 -1.41
N LYS A 5 17.60 -14.39 -1.64
CA LYS A 5 18.31 -15.30 -0.77
C LYS A 5 18.37 -14.77 0.68
N ALA A 6 18.70 -13.48 0.86
CA ALA A 6 18.76 -12.87 2.17
C ALA A 6 17.39 -12.85 2.89
N LEU A 7 16.33 -12.52 2.18
CA LEU A 7 14.96 -12.51 2.71
C LEU A 7 14.50 -13.92 3.10
N LEU A 8 14.75 -14.91 2.24
CA LEU A 8 14.41 -16.30 2.56
C LEU A 8 15.20 -16.82 3.75
N ALA A 9 16.51 -16.55 3.82
CA ALA A 9 17.34 -16.93 4.96
C ALA A 9 16.84 -16.30 6.27
N TRP A 10 16.49 -15.01 6.22
CA TRP A 10 15.91 -14.31 7.37
C TRP A 10 14.57 -14.94 7.80
N ALA A 11 13.68 -15.26 6.87
CA ALA A 11 12.39 -15.88 7.16
C ALA A 11 12.52 -17.31 7.69
N MET A 12 13.52 -18.07 7.24
CA MET A 12 13.76 -19.45 7.66
C MET A 12 14.44 -19.58 9.02
N GLY A 13 15.19 -18.55 9.46
CA GLY A 13 15.88 -18.54 10.74
C GLY A 13 14.96 -18.81 11.94
N PRO A 14 13.85 -18.06 12.12
CA PRO A 14 12.87 -18.33 13.17
C PRO A 14 12.24 -19.73 13.08
N VAL A 15 12.00 -20.24 11.86
CA VAL A 15 11.43 -21.59 11.65
C VAL A 15 12.40 -22.66 12.12
N ALA A 16 13.70 -22.49 11.90
CA ALA A 16 14.74 -23.40 12.39
C ALA A 16 14.77 -23.49 13.93
N ALA A 17 14.35 -22.41 14.62
CA ALA A 17 14.32 -22.35 16.08
C ALA A 17 13.00 -22.88 16.71
N LEU A 18 12.00 -23.31 15.90
CA LEU A 18 10.74 -23.81 16.40
C LEU A 18 10.94 -25.07 17.29
N PRO A 19 10.16 -25.21 18.38
CA PRO A 19 10.19 -26.39 19.22
C PRO A 19 9.70 -27.65 18.45
N ALA A 20 10.02 -28.82 18.97
CA ALA A 20 9.79 -30.10 18.28
C ALA A 20 8.35 -30.35 17.86
N ASP A 21 7.38 -29.89 18.64
CA ASP A 21 5.92 -30.02 18.41
C ASP A 21 5.37 -29.00 17.39
N GLN A 22 6.15 -28.00 17.00
CA GLN A 22 5.77 -26.95 16.05
C GLN A 22 6.56 -27.01 14.73
N ARG A 23 7.35 -28.06 14.53
CA ARG A 23 8.22 -28.21 13.36
C ARG A 23 7.43 -28.31 12.05
N ILE A 24 7.98 -27.74 10.98
CA ILE A 24 7.42 -27.74 9.63
C ILE A 24 8.15 -28.81 8.80
N GLY A 25 7.66 -30.06 8.81
CA GLY A 25 8.33 -31.17 8.15
C GLY A 25 8.56 -30.99 6.65
N GLY A 26 7.68 -30.26 5.96
CA GLY A 26 7.84 -29.88 4.54
C GLY A 26 9.01 -28.94 4.26
N LEU A 27 9.48 -28.22 5.29
CA LEU A 27 10.66 -27.35 5.22
C LEU A 27 11.89 -28.04 5.83
N ASP A 28 11.73 -28.69 6.97
CA ASP A 28 12.83 -29.32 7.71
C ASP A 28 13.56 -30.38 6.91
N LYS A 29 12.81 -31.27 6.23
CA LYS A 29 13.38 -32.36 5.45
C LYS A 29 14.27 -31.88 4.28
N PRO A 30 13.83 -31.00 3.38
CA PRO A 30 14.66 -30.56 2.27
C PRO A 30 15.84 -29.69 2.70
N VAL A 31 15.72 -28.97 3.82
CA VAL A 31 16.80 -28.13 4.36
C VAL A 31 17.76 -28.93 5.20
N GLY A 32 17.33 -30.04 5.82
CA GLY A 32 18.13 -30.83 6.72
C GLY A 32 18.11 -30.29 8.17
N LEU A 33 17.02 -29.63 8.58
CA LEU A 33 16.87 -29.10 9.93
C LEU A 33 16.38 -30.19 10.89
N THR A 34 16.92 -30.16 12.11
CA THR A 34 16.52 -31.05 13.21
C THR A 34 16.22 -30.25 14.49
N PRO A 35 15.31 -30.74 15.36
CA PRO A 35 15.07 -30.09 16.64
C PRO A 35 16.35 -29.95 17.46
N GLY A 36 16.56 -28.78 18.05
CA GLY A 36 17.76 -28.52 18.90
C GLY A 36 19.07 -28.31 18.14
N MET A 37 19.06 -28.21 16.82
CA MET A 37 20.25 -27.89 16.03
C MET A 37 20.85 -26.55 16.48
N ALA A 38 22.18 -26.49 16.60
CA ALA A 38 22.87 -25.25 16.93
C ALA A 38 22.61 -24.17 15.83
N LYS A 39 22.51 -22.91 16.26
CA LYS A 39 22.19 -21.81 15.34
C LYS A 39 23.15 -21.73 14.14
N ALA A 40 24.46 -21.89 14.36
CA ALA A 40 25.45 -21.84 13.30
C ALA A 40 25.27 -22.97 12.27
N ASP A 41 24.85 -24.16 12.70
CA ASP A 41 24.63 -25.29 11.81
C ASP A 41 23.32 -25.13 11.03
N SER A 42 22.25 -24.63 11.67
CA SER A 42 20.99 -24.30 10.99
C SER A 42 21.15 -23.16 9.98
N ASP A 43 21.89 -22.11 10.31
CA ASP A 43 22.17 -21.01 9.39
C ASP A 43 22.96 -21.49 8.15
N ARG A 44 23.92 -22.41 8.34
CA ARG A 44 24.67 -23.05 7.25
C ARG A 44 23.76 -23.92 6.38
N ALA A 45 22.99 -24.80 7.00
CA ALA A 45 22.04 -25.68 6.28
C ALA A 45 21.05 -24.87 5.44
N ILE A 46 20.51 -23.78 5.99
CA ILE A 46 19.62 -22.85 5.27
C ILE A 46 20.36 -22.20 4.10
N SER A 47 21.58 -21.67 4.31
CA SER A 47 22.35 -21.04 3.25
C SER A 47 22.62 -22.00 2.08
N ASP A 48 23.10 -23.20 2.40
CA ASP A 48 23.41 -24.23 1.39
C ASP A 48 22.17 -24.70 0.64
N TYR A 49 21.05 -24.84 1.34
CA TYR A 49 19.77 -25.18 0.72
C TYR A 49 19.32 -24.08 -0.25
N LEU A 50 19.35 -22.82 0.16
CA LEU A 50 18.94 -21.69 -0.66
C LEU A 50 19.84 -21.50 -1.89
N GLU A 51 21.13 -21.81 -1.80
CA GLU A 51 22.01 -21.82 -2.97
C GLU A 51 21.56 -22.86 -3.99
N ARG A 52 21.32 -24.09 -3.55
CA ARG A 52 20.85 -25.16 -4.44
C ARG A 52 19.47 -24.85 -5.01
N LEU A 53 18.55 -24.31 -4.19
CA LEU A 53 17.20 -23.93 -4.58
C LEU A 53 17.21 -22.89 -5.72
N LEU A 54 17.94 -21.79 -5.50
CA LEU A 54 17.98 -20.67 -6.44
C LEU A 54 18.79 -20.98 -7.71
N ALA A 55 19.81 -21.81 -7.62
CA ALA A 55 20.59 -22.24 -8.78
C ALA A 55 19.87 -23.29 -9.63
N GLY A 56 19.05 -24.13 -9.00
CA GLY A 56 18.38 -25.26 -9.68
C GLY A 56 17.00 -24.92 -10.25
N THR A 57 16.34 -23.85 -9.78
CA THR A 57 14.99 -23.55 -10.23
C THR A 57 14.93 -22.87 -11.59
N LYS A 58 13.95 -23.28 -12.40
CA LYS A 58 13.57 -22.66 -13.67
C LYS A 58 12.41 -21.66 -13.53
N MET A 59 11.99 -21.35 -12.30
CA MET A 59 10.86 -20.44 -12.05
C MET A 59 11.11 -19.00 -12.52
N ALA A 60 12.35 -18.60 -12.83
CA ALA A 60 12.65 -17.34 -13.49
C ALA A 60 12.28 -17.33 -14.98
N ASP A 61 12.25 -18.50 -15.63
CA ASP A 61 11.89 -18.66 -17.04
C ASP A 61 10.37 -18.53 -17.22
N LYS A 62 9.97 -17.64 -18.16
CA LYS A 62 8.55 -17.37 -18.44
C LYS A 62 7.85 -18.60 -19.06
N ASP A 63 8.50 -19.24 -20.02
CA ASP A 63 7.90 -20.35 -20.78
C ASP A 63 7.76 -21.58 -19.89
N PHE A 64 8.72 -21.82 -19.00
CA PHE A 64 8.61 -22.84 -17.98
C PHE A 64 7.36 -22.60 -17.09
N ARG A 65 7.17 -21.37 -16.56
CA ARG A 65 6.00 -21.05 -15.74
C ARG A 65 4.67 -21.20 -16.47
N LEU A 66 4.61 -20.72 -17.72
CA LEU A 66 3.41 -20.86 -18.55
C LEU A 66 3.11 -22.33 -18.84
N GLY A 67 4.14 -23.13 -19.10
CA GLY A 67 4.00 -24.56 -19.31
C GLY A 67 3.54 -25.37 -18.09
N LEU A 68 3.49 -24.79 -16.89
CA LEU A 68 2.92 -25.42 -15.71
C LEU A 68 1.40 -25.27 -15.60
N LEU A 69 0.80 -24.26 -16.25
CA LEU A 69 -0.62 -23.89 -16.05
C LEU A 69 -1.57 -25.01 -16.50
N ASP A 70 -1.23 -25.76 -17.55
CA ASP A 70 -2.07 -26.81 -18.09
C ASP A 70 -1.70 -28.21 -17.58
N LYS A 71 -0.79 -28.30 -16.59
CA LYS A 71 -0.32 -29.56 -16.03
C LYS A 71 -1.09 -30.01 -14.80
N THR A 72 -1.26 -31.29 -14.68
CA THR A 72 -1.72 -31.91 -13.43
C THR A 72 -0.66 -31.82 -12.33
N THR A 73 -1.05 -31.96 -11.08
CA THR A 73 -0.12 -31.97 -9.93
C THR A 73 0.99 -33.03 -10.10
N ALA A 74 0.66 -34.19 -10.64
CA ALA A 74 1.65 -35.27 -10.90
C ALA A 74 2.68 -34.85 -11.97
N GLU A 75 2.25 -34.22 -13.04
CA GLU A 75 3.13 -33.70 -14.08
C GLU A 75 3.99 -32.51 -13.61
N ILE A 76 3.42 -31.66 -12.74
CA ILE A 76 4.16 -30.59 -12.08
C ILE A 76 5.26 -31.18 -11.19
N ALA A 77 4.94 -32.17 -10.35
CA ALA A 77 5.91 -32.87 -9.52
C ALA A 77 7.00 -33.58 -10.34
N ALA A 78 6.65 -34.08 -11.54
CA ALA A 78 7.60 -34.73 -12.44
C ALA A 78 8.65 -33.78 -13.03
N THR A 79 8.46 -32.45 -12.95
CA THR A 79 9.44 -31.46 -13.41
C THR A 79 10.73 -31.47 -12.60
N LYS A 80 10.66 -31.93 -11.34
CA LYS A 80 11.78 -31.96 -10.38
C LYS A 80 12.47 -30.59 -10.22
N ASP A 81 11.70 -29.51 -10.36
CA ASP A 81 12.19 -28.19 -10.08
C ASP A 81 12.21 -27.97 -8.56
N PRO A 82 13.33 -27.56 -7.95
CA PRO A 82 13.45 -27.48 -6.50
C PRO A 82 12.50 -26.48 -5.83
N MET A 83 12.09 -25.41 -6.53
CA MET A 83 11.10 -24.47 -6.02
C MET A 83 9.69 -25.07 -6.07
N VAL A 84 9.39 -25.82 -7.11
CA VAL A 84 8.13 -26.57 -7.22
C VAL A 84 8.07 -27.68 -6.16
N ASP A 85 9.16 -28.42 -5.97
CA ASP A 85 9.23 -29.46 -4.94
C ASP A 85 9.02 -28.88 -3.53
N LEU A 86 9.59 -27.71 -3.23
CA LEU A 86 9.35 -27.00 -1.97
C LEU A 86 7.87 -26.58 -1.83
N ALA A 87 7.28 -26.01 -2.89
CA ALA A 87 5.87 -25.61 -2.86
C ALA A 87 4.93 -26.82 -2.59
N LEU A 88 5.18 -27.94 -3.24
CA LEU A 88 4.41 -29.17 -3.03
C LEU A 88 4.62 -29.74 -1.61
N ALA A 89 5.83 -29.64 -1.07
CA ALA A 89 6.10 -30.08 0.30
C ALA A 89 5.40 -29.22 1.37
N LEU A 90 5.15 -27.94 1.06
CA LEU A 90 4.44 -27.01 1.94
C LEU A 90 2.92 -26.99 1.72
N ASP A 91 2.41 -27.52 0.61
CA ASP A 91 0.99 -27.47 0.27
C ASP A 91 0.07 -28.06 1.37
N PRO A 92 0.38 -29.21 2.04
CA PRO A 92 -0.44 -29.72 3.12
C PRO A 92 -0.61 -28.72 4.28
N LEU A 93 0.44 -27.94 4.60
CA LEU A 93 0.38 -26.90 5.63
C LEU A 93 -0.53 -25.74 5.18
N TYR A 94 -0.42 -25.31 3.91
CA TYR A 94 -1.31 -24.28 3.37
C TYR A 94 -2.77 -24.72 3.37
N GLN A 95 -3.07 -25.96 3.01
CA GLN A 95 -4.43 -26.49 3.05
C GLN A 95 -4.96 -26.54 4.48
N GLN A 96 -4.17 -27.00 5.44
CA GLN A 96 -4.53 -26.99 6.86
C GLN A 96 -4.83 -25.58 7.37
N ASN A 97 -3.96 -24.61 7.08
CA ASN A 97 -4.15 -23.20 7.46
C ASN A 97 -5.38 -22.58 6.81
N ARG A 98 -5.67 -22.95 5.56
CA ARG A 98 -6.87 -22.51 4.85
C ARG A 98 -8.14 -23.02 5.56
N GLU A 99 -8.18 -24.29 5.95
CA GLU A 99 -9.33 -24.86 6.68
C GLU A 99 -9.48 -24.22 8.08
N LEU A 100 -8.39 -23.97 8.79
CA LEU A 100 -8.41 -23.24 10.06
C LEU A 100 -8.89 -21.80 9.87
N GLY A 101 -8.50 -21.16 8.77
CA GLY A 101 -8.97 -19.83 8.37
C GLY A 101 -10.48 -19.80 8.16
N LYS A 102 -11.04 -20.76 7.41
CA LYS A 102 -12.49 -20.89 7.20
C LYS A 102 -13.25 -21.07 8.52
N LYS A 103 -12.75 -21.92 9.42
CA LYS A 103 -13.37 -22.12 10.74
C LYS A 103 -13.39 -20.83 11.56
N ARG A 104 -12.27 -20.08 11.58
CA ARG A 104 -12.17 -18.78 12.28
C ARG A 104 -13.10 -17.75 11.67
N GLN A 105 -13.12 -17.60 10.34
CA GLN A 105 -14.03 -16.69 9.64
C GLN A 105 -15.50 -17.02 9.91
N GLY A 106 -15.88 -18.30 9.89
CA GLY A 106 -17.24 -18.74 10.21
C GLY A 106 -17.63 -18.41 11.67
N ALA A 107 -16.71 -18.57 12.63
CA ALA A 107 -16.94 -18.17 14.02
C ALA A 107 -17.08 -16.64 14.14
N GLN A 108 -16.22 -15.87 13.51
CA GLN A 108 -16.30 -14.41 13.49
C GLN A 108 -17.60 -13.92 12.84
N ALA A 109 -17.99 -14.47 11.69
CA ALA A 109 -19.24 -14.10 11.02
C ALA A 109 -20.46 -14.28 11.92
N ARG A 110 -20.45 -15.31 12.78
CA ARG A 110 -21.53 -15.54 13.75
C ARG A 110 -21.48 -14.61 14.96
N LEU A 111 -20.28 -14.20 15.40
CA LEU A 111 -20.09 -13.34 16.58
C LEU A 111 -20.17 -11.84 16.26
N ARG A 112 -19.73 -11.41 15.07
CA ARG A 112 -19.72 -10.00 14.64
C ARG A 112 -21.07 -9.28 14.81
N PRO A 113 -22.22 -9.84 14.39
CA PRO A 113 -23.49 -9.14 14.56
C PRO A 113 -23.81 -8.83 16.03
N ARG A 114 -23.51 -9.75 16.96
CA ARG A 114 -23.72 -9.53 18.40
C ARG A 114 -22.77 -8.48 18.96
N TYR A 115 -21.51 -8.49 18.55
CA TYR A 115 -20.52 -7.48 18.91
C TYR A 115 -20.95 -6.10 18.41
N MET A 116 -21.39 -6.00 17.14
CA MET A 116 -21.91 -4.74 16.59
C MET A 116 -23.16 -4.24 17.30
N GLN A 117 -24.07 -5.10 17.70
CA GLN A 117 -25.23 -4.74 18.51
C GLN A 117 -24.82 -4.12 19.85
N ALA A 118 -23.81 -4.69 20.52
CA ALA A 118 -23.29 -4.13 21.77
C ALA A 118 -22.62 -2.77 21.57
N LEU A 119 -21.83 -2.59 20.51
CA LEU A 119 -21.22 -1.30 20.16
C LEU A 119 -22.27 -0.22 19.86
N LEU A 120 -23.29 -0.55 19.07
CA LEU A 120 -24.38 0.37 18.73
C LEU A 120 -25.15 0.80 20.01
N ALA A 121 -25.39 -0.12 20.92
CA ALA A 121 -26.04 0.17 22.19
C ALA A 121 -25.17 1.10 23.08
N GLN A 122 -23.86 0.89 23.09
CA GLN A 122 -22.91 1.71 23.85
C GLN A 122 -22.74 3.12 23.25
N SER A 123 -22.69 3.24 21.92
CA SER A 123 -22.41 4.49 21.20
C SER A 123 -23.64 5.40 21.00
N GLY A 124 -24.82 4.98 21.45
CA GLY A 124 -26.07 5.72 21.18
C GLY A 124 -26.62 5.52 19.76
N GLY A 125 -26.18 4.49 19.08
CA GLY A 125 -26.72 4.07 17.77
C GLY A 125 -25.91 4.48 16.53
N LEU A 126 -24.82 5.24 16.70
CA LEU A 126 -23.94 5.64 15.59
C LEU A 126 -22.55 5.01 15.72
N VAL A 127 -22.16 4.24 14.76
CA VAL A 127 -20.80 3.68 14.63
C VAL A 127 -20.36 3.79 13.16
N ALA A 128 -19.15 4.28 12.91
CA ALA A 128 -18.59 4.34 11.57
C ALA A 128 -18.45 2.92 11.01
N PRO A 129 -18.95 2.64 9.79
CA PRO A 129 -18.88 1.31 9.20
C PRO A 129 -17.47 1.02 8.66
N ASP A 130 -17.02 -0.23 8.80
CA ASP A 130 -15.86 -0.74 8.10
C ASP A 130 -16.06 -0.74 6.58
N ALA A 131 -14.94 -0.69 5.82
CA ALA A 131 -14.94 -0.86 4.38
C ALA A 131 -15.43 -2.27 3.99
N ASN A 132 -16.52 -2.35 3.26
CA ASN A 132 -17.18 -3.58 2.88
C ASN A 132 -17.61 -3.62 1.40
N GLY A 133 -17.01 -2.74 0.56
CA GLY A 133 -17.35 -2.60 -0.85
C GLY A 133 -18.60 -1.74 -1.13
N THR A 134 -19.25 -1.19 -0.11
CA THR A 134 -20.38 -0.24 -0.30
C THR A 134 -19.87 1.18 -0.44
N LEU A 135 -20.65 2.02 -1.15
CA LEU A 135 -20.39 3.45 -1.24
C LEU A 135 -20.48 4.08 0.17
N ARG A 136 -19.45 4.85 0.52
CA ARG A 136 -19.40 5.64 1.74
C ARG A 136 -19.03 7.06 1.40
N VAL A 137 -19.60 8.01 2.13
CA VAL A 137 -19.35 9.43 1.94
C VAL A 137 -18.81 9.99 3.25
N THR A 138 -17.69 10.68 3.18
CA THR A 138 -17.19 11.56 4.22
C THR A 138 -17.31 13.00 3.73
N PHE A 139 -17.46 13.94 4.64
CA PHE A 139 -17.60 15.35 4.29
C PHE A 139 -16.81 16.25 5.24
N GLY A 140 -16.45 17.42 4.76
CA GLY A 140 -15.64 18.39 5.49
C GLY A 140 -15.46 19.67 4.68
N THR A 141 -14.46 20.45 5.05
CA THR A 141 -14.16 21.74 4.41
C THR A 141 -12.69 21.80 3.95
N VAL A 142 -12.44 22.54 2.89
CA VAL A 142 -11.07 22.90 2.48
C VAL A 142 -10.50 23.86 3.51
N LYS A 143 -9.44 23.44 4.21
CA LYS A 143 -8.90 24.19 5.34
C LYS A 143 -7.43 23.88 5.56
N GLY A 144 -6.62 24.92 5.73
CA GLY A 144 -5.24 24.78 6.20
C GLY A 144 -5.18 24.33 7.66
N LYS A 145 -4.00 24.31 8.25
CA LYS A 145 -3.82 23.99 9.68
C LYS A 145 -2.77 24.88 10.32
N THR A 146 -2.84 24.99 11.65
CA THR A 146 -1.78 25.57 12.46
C THR A 146 -0.91 24.43 13.00
N GLY A 147 0.39 24.51 12.72
CA GLY A 147 1.39 23.60 13.25
C GLY A 147 2.00 24.08 14.58
N PRO A 148 3.01 23.37 15.09
CA PRO A 148 3.78 23.81 16.26
C PRO A 148 4.35 25.22 16.05
N ASP A 149 4.53 25.94 17.14
CA ASP A 149 5.08 27.31 17.17
C ASP A 149 4.37 28.32 16.26
N GLY A 150 3.07 28.10 16.00
CA GLY A 150 2.27 29.03 15.20
C GLY A 150 2.51 28.95 13.70
N ILE A 151 3.22 27.94 13.18
CA ILE A 151 3.38 27.73 11.76
C ILE A 151 2.00 27.58 11.11
N GLN A 152 1.72 28.42 10.10
CA GLN A 152 0.48 28.38 9.34
C GLN A 152 0.69 27.61 8.04
N TRP A 153 -0.09 26.56 7.85
CA TRP A 153 -0.14 25.81 6.61
C TRP A 153 -1.32 26.29 5.77
N SER A 154 -1.01 26.80 4.58
CA SER A 154 -2.06 27.17 3.62
C SER A 154 -2.91 25.95 3.29
N ALA A 155 -4.19 26.19 2.93
CA ALA A 155 -5.05 25.14 2.42
C ALA A 155 -4.61 24.65 1.02
N PHE A 156 -3.81 25.41 0.29
CA PHE A 156 -3.38 25.09 -1.07
C PHE A 156 -1.86 25.12 -1.20
N THR A 157 -1.32 24.16 -1.97
CA THR A 157 -0.01 24.26 -2.60
C THR A 157 -0.17 24.77 -4.03
N THR A 158 0.91 25.25 -4.65
CA THR A 158 0.84 25.92 -5.96
C THR A 158 1.98 25.47 -6.88
N LEU A 159 1.89 25.81 -8.17
CA LEU A 159 2.98 25.57 -9.14
C LEU A 159 4.30 26.20 -8.71
N LYS A 160 4.26 27.32 -7.97
CA LYS A 160 5.46 27.92 -7.38
C LYS A 160 6.22 26.93 -6.49
N GLY A 161 5.52 26.12 -5.72
CA GLY A 161 6.12 25.11 -4.86
C GLY A 161 6.86 24.03 -5.66
N ILE A 162 6.31 23.61 -6.80
CA ILE A 162 6.97 22.65 -7.69
C ILE A 162 8.29 23.24 -8.22
N GLU A 163 8.25 24.46 -8.76
CA GLU A 163 9.45 25.12 -9.30
C GLU A 163 10.53 25.31 -8.23
N GLN A 164 10.16 25.75 -7.03
CA GLN A 164 11.10 25.98 -5.93
C GLN A 164 11.76 24.69 -5.41
N LYS A 165 11.05 23.57 -5.47
CA LYS A 165 11.56 22.26 -5.01
C LYS A 165 12.28 21.48 -6.11
N ALA A 166 12.18 21.89 -7.39
CA ALA A 166 12.76 21.15 -8.49
C ALA A 166 14.30 21.16 -8.42
N THR A 167 14.89 20.01 -8.07
CA THR A 167 16.35 19.83 -7.97
C THR A 167 16.95 19.13 -9.18
N GLY A 168 16.12 18.62 -10.09
CA GLY A 168 16.53 17.78 -11.22
C GLY A 168 16.97 16.36 -10.82
N GLN A 169 16.76 15.96 -9.57
CA GLN A 169 17.16 14.63 -9.06
C GLN A 169 16.09 14.05 -8.12
N GLY A 170 15.99 12.72 -8.13
CA GLY A 170 15.12 11.98 -7.22
C GLY A 170 13.65 12.39 -7.30
N GLU A 171 13.01 12.46 -6.16
CA GLU A 171 11.59 12.77 -6.00
C GLU A 171 11.23 14.22 -6.41
N PHE A 172 12.23 15.12 -6.41
CA PHE A 172 12.08 16.52 -6.80
C PHE A 172 12.58 16.78 -8.22
N ASN A 173 12.54 15.78 -9.09
CA ASN A 173 12.87 15.90 -10.51
C ASN A 173 11.60 16.20 -11.31
N ALA A 174 11.18 17.46 -11.34
CA ALA A 174 10.05 17.87 -12.17
C ALA A 174 10.41 17.79 -13.67
N PRO A 175 9.50 17.31 -14.54
CA PRO A 175 9.72 17.25 -15.98
C PRO A 175 10.06 18.62 -16.59
N THR A 176 11.02 18.68 -17.52
CA THR A 176 11.46 19.93 -18.15
C THR A 176 10.28 20.69 -18.77
N ARG A 177 9.41 20.00 -19.51
CA ARG A 177 8.21 20.61 -20.12
C ARG A 177 7.29 21.27 -19.08
N GLN A 178 7.12 20.65 -17.92
CA GLN A 178 6.32 21.22 -16.84
C GLN A 178 6.96 22.49 -16.27
N LEU A 179 8.29 22.48 -16.04
CA LEU A 179 9.01 23.68 -15.57
C LEU A 179 8.97 24.82 -16.60
N GLU A 180 9.05 24.50 -17.89
CA GLU A 180 8.90 25.50 -18.97
C GLU A 180 7.50 26.12 -18.98
N ALA A 181 6.44 25.30 -18.84
CA ALA A 181 5.07 25.78 -18.74
C ALA A 181 4.85 26.66 -17.49
N ILE A 182 5.44 26.30 -16.34
CA ILE A 182 5.39 27.09 -15.10
C ILE A 182 6.09 28.45 -15.33
N ARG A 183 7.27 28.45 -15.96
CA ARG A 183 8.00 29.70 -16.27
C ARG A 183 7.25 30.60 -17.24
N ALA A 184 6.58 30.03 -18.25
CA ALA A 184 5.73 30.78 -19.16
C ALA A 184 4.55 31.47 -18.43
N LEU A 185 3.91 30.76 -17.49
CA LEU A 185 2.86 31.33 -16.64
C LEU A 185 3.40 32.51 -15.82
N ARG A 186 4.60 32.37 -15.24
CA ARG A 186 5.27 33.46 -14.49
C ARG A 186 5.69 34.63 -15.34
N ALA A 187 5.98 34.40 -16.61
CA ALA A 187 6.27 35.44 -17.59
C ALA A 187 5.01 36.18 -18.09
N GLY A 188 3.83 35.82 -17.57
CA GLY A 188 2.57 36.48 -17.86
C GLY A 188 1.62 35.73 -18.79
N LYS A 189 1.93 34.48 -19.19
CA LYS A 189 0.97 33.64 -19.91
C LYS A 189 -0.25 33.45 -19.03
N GLN A 190 -1.44 33.64 -19.58
CA GLN A 190 -2.69 33.46 -18.87
C GLN A 190 -3.14 31.98 -18.95
N THR A 191 -3.81 31.50 -17.91
CA THR A 191 -4.43 30.19 -17.90
C THR A 191 -5.81 30.24 -17.22
N PRO A 192 -6.81 29.51 -17.72
CA PRO A 192 -8.13 29.43 -17.08
C PRO A 192 -8.10 28.62 -15.78
N PHE A 193 -7.03 27.90 -15.51
CA PHE A 193 -6.91 27.01 -14.35
C PHE A 193 -6.38 27.70 -13.09
N ALA A 194 -5.97 28.96 -13.17
CA ALA A 194 -5.53 29.72 -12.01
C ALA A 194 -6.70 30.02 -11.06
N LEU A 195 -6.44 29.89 -9.76
CA LEU A 195 -7.37 30.30 -8.71
C LEU A 195 -7.09 31.77 -8.36
N PRO A 196 -8.00 32.71 -8.65
CA PRO A 196 -7.74 34.15 -8.44
C PRO A 196 -7.36 34.50 -7.00
N ALA A 197 -7.93 33.78 -6.01
CA ALA A 197 -7.68 34.03 -4.59
C ALA A 197 -6.22 33.77 -4.15
N ILE A 198 -5.47 32.94 -4.89
CA ILE A 198 -4.07 32.62 -4.60
C ILE A 198 -3.12 33.12 -5.71
N GLY A 199 -3.63 33.61 -6.82
CA GLY A 199 -2.85 34.13 -7.94
C GLY A 199 -2.00 33.09 -8.68
N ASP A 200 -2.33 31.80 -8.57
CA ASP A 200 -1.57 30.69 -9.14
C ASP A 200 -2.50 29.49 -9.42
N VAL A 201 -2.02 28.48 -10.10
CA VAL A 201 -2.72 27.19 -10.22
C VAL A 201 -2.50 26.39 -8.93
N PRO A 202 -3.58 26.01 -8.22
CA PRO A 202 -3.45 25.13 -7.05
C PRO A 202 -3.04 23.73 -7.50
N VAL A 203 -2.08 23.14 -6.79
CA VAL A 203 -1.58 21.77 -7.07
C VAL A 203 -2.31 20.76 -6.20
N ASP A 204 -2.25 20.98 -4.88
CA ASP A 204 -2.96 20.18 -3.90
C ASP A 204 -3.77 21.08 -2.98
N PHE A 205 -4.79 20.50 -2.35
CA PHE A 205 -5.48 21.15 -1.25
C PHE A 205 -5.66 20.24 -0.03
N LEU A 206 -5.76 20.87 1.13
CA LEU A 206 -6.03 20.21 2.41
C LEU A 206 -7.51 20.30 2.74
N SER A 207 -8.05 19.23 3.34
CA SER A 207 -9.41 19.22 3.82
C SER A 207 -9.54 18.56 5.21
N THR A 208 -10.67 18.80 5.87
CA THR A 208 -11.02 18.19 7.16
C THR A 208 -11.83 16.89 7.02
N VAL A 209 -11.89 16.29 5.83
CA VAL A 209 -12.57 15.00 5.68
C VAL A 209 -11.82 13.90 6.42
N ASP A 210 -12.57 13.01 7.07
CA ASP A 210 -12.01 11.84 7.74
C ASP A 210 -11.72 10.76 6.69
N THR A 211 -10.44 10.42 6.53
CA THR A 211 -9.97 9.42 5.55
C THR A 211 -8.81 8.61 6.12
N THR A 212 -8.67 7.40 5.62
CA THR A 212 -7.61 6.46 6.01
C THR A 212 -7.21 5.59 4.81
N GLY A 213 -6.36 4.61 5.01
CA GLY A 213 -5.93 3.68 3.97
C GLY A 213 -7.10 3.05 3.22
N GLY A 214 -7.04 3.06 1.88
CA GLY A 214 -8.11 2.61 0.98
C GLY A 214 -8.92 3.75 0.34
N ASN A 215 -8.86 4.96 0.88
CA ASN A 215 -9.49 6.14 0.27
C ASN A 215 -8.70 6.72 -0.91
N SER A 216 -7.44 6.33 -1.12
CA SER A 216 -6.60 6.83 -2.20
C SER A 216 -7.24 6.61 -3.57
N GLY A 217 -7.29 7.67 -4.41
CA GLY A 217 -7.97 7.70 -5.70
C GLY A 217 -9.47 8.01 -5.62
N SER A 218 -10.03 8.24 -4.43
CA SER A 218 -11.44 8.63 -4.28
C SER A 218 -11.69 10.04 -4.84
N PRO A 219 -12.78 10.24 -5.60
CA PRO A 219 -13.14 11.55 -6.10
C PRO A 219 -13.58 12.46 -4.97
N THR A 220 -13.11 13.70 -5.02
CA THR A 220 -13.57 14.78 -4.14
C THR A 220 -14.53 15.67 -4.91
N LEU A 221 -15.73 15.84 -4.36
CA LEU A 221 -16.78 16.62 -4.98
C LEU A 221 -17.07 17.85 -4.12
N ASN A 222 -17.48 18.96 -4.77
CA ASN A 222 -18.02 20.10 -4.06
C ASN A 222 -19.52 19.90 -3.71
N ALA A 223 -20.12 20.88 -3.05
CA ALA A 223 -21.52 20.82 -2.63
C ALA A 223 -22.53 20.71 -3.80
N LYS A 224 -22.10 20.94 -5.03
CA LYS A 224 -22.93 20.77 -6.26
C LYS A 224 -22.73 19.41 -6.92
N GLY A 225 -21.85 18.56 -6.38
CA GLY A 225 -21.46 17.28 -6.99
C GLY A 225 -20.44 17.42 -8.12
N GLU A 226 -19.80 18.58 -8.30
CA GLU A 226 -18.77 18.80 -9.30
C GLU A 226 -17.44 18.25 -8.80
N PHE A 227 -16.68 17.59 -9.67
CA PHE A 227 -15.38 17.03 -9.37
C PHE A 227 -14.35 18.15 -9.16
N VAL A 228 -13.72 18.18 -7.99
CA VAL A 228 -12.73 19.20 -7.61
C VAL A 228 -11.34 18.64 -7.30
N GLY A 229 -11.20 17.33 -7.15
CA GLY A 229 -9.91 16.71 -6.92
C GLY A 229 -9.97 15.22 -6.64
N LEU A 230 -8.80 14.61 -6.47
CA LEU A 230 -8.63 13.22 -6.07
C LEU A 230 -7.87 13.15 -4.75
N LEU A 231 -8.44 12.44 -3.79
CA LEU A 231 -7.73 12.12 -2.56
C LEU A 231 -6.56 11.18 -2.85
N PHE A 232 -5.39 11.44 -2.27
CA PHE A 232 -4.25 10.53 -2.44
C PHE A 232 -3.43 10.31 -1.16
N ASP A 233 -3.51 11.22 -0.16
CA ASP A 233 -2.70 11.11 1.05
C ASP A 233 -3.34 11.84 2.23
N GLY A 234 -2.69 11.80 3.37
CA GLY A 234 -3.00 12.57 4.57
C GLY A 234 -1.75 13.22 5.15
N THR A 235 -1.94 14.27 5.96
CA THR A 235 -0.81 14.84 6.70
C THR A 235 -0.26 13.82 7.70
N TYR A 236 0.98 14.01 8.16
CA TYR A 236 1.63 13.06 9.07
C TYR A 236 0.77 12.71 10.29
N GLU A 237 0.05 13.68 10.85
CA GLU A 237 -0.83 13.48 12.00
C GLU A 237 -2.06 12.62 11.66
N SER A 238 -2.40 12.48 10.36
CA SER A 238 -3.54 11.66 9.91
C SER A 238 -3.31 10.15 10.09
N VAL A 239 -2.07 9.71 10.38
CA VAL A 239 -1.78 8.33 10.77
C VAL A 239 -2.61 7.91 12.00
N SER A 240 -2.97 8.85 12.89
CA SER A 240 -3.85 8.57 14.02
C SER A 240 -5.29 8.26 13.61
N SER A 241 -5.73 8.67 12.41
CA SER A 241 -7.12 8.49 11.96
C SER A 241 -7.53 7.04 11.76
N ASP A 242 -6.56 6.11 11.70
CA ASP A 242 -6.84 4.67 11.73
C ASP A 242 -7.52 4.23 13.03
N TYR A 243 -7.36 5.01 14.11
CA TYR A 243 -7.89 4.73 15.45
C TYR A 243 -8.78 5.85 15.96
N LEU A 244 -8.38 7.10 15.75
CA LEU A 244 -9.07 8.29 16.26
C LEU A 244 -8.85 9.46 15.30
N PHE A 245 -9.93 9.94 14.70
CA PHE A 245 -9.94 11.15 13.90
C PHE A 245 -9.87 12.40 14.79
N ASP A 246 -8.99 13.34 14.47
CA ASP A 246 -8.83 14.64 15.13
C ASP A 246 -8.96 15.76 14.10
N GLU A 247 -10.13 16.38 13.99
CA GLU A 247 -10.42 17.46 13.02
C GLU A 247 -9.48 18.67 13.15
N VAL A 248 -8.88 18.89 14.32
CA VAL A 248 -7.96 20.01 14.55
C VAL A 248 -6.60 19.73 13.93
N LYS A 249 -6.08 18.50 14.08
CA LYS A 249 -4.71 18.12 13.69
C LYS A 249 -4.63 17.48 12.34
N THR A 250 -5.58 16.61 11.99
CA THR A 250 -5.53 15.81 10.76
C THR A 250 -6.00 16.59 9.55
N ARG A 251 -5.41 16.34 8.40
CA ARG A 251 -5.86 16.84 7.08
C ARG A 251 -5.67 15.76 6.03
N SER A 252 -6.69 15.59 5.22
CA SER A 252 -6.58 14.83 3.98
C SER A 252 -5.99 15.70 2.88
N ILE A 253 -5.19 15.10 2.01
CA ILE A 253 -4.48 15.76 0.90
C ILE A 253 -5.09 15.31 -0.42
N HIS A 254 -5.50 16.26 -1.25
CA HIS A 254 -6.16 16.03 -2.52
C HIS A 254 -5.36 16.72 -3.64
N VAL A 255 -5.13 16.03 -4.74
CA VAL A 255 -4.66 16.69 -5.94
C VAL A 255 -5.81 17.51 -6.53
N ASP A 256 -5.56 18.78 -6.86
CA ASP A 256 -6.57 19.69 -7.39
C ASP A 256 -6.89 19.39 -8.85
N SER A 257 -8.16 19.35 -9.22
CA SER A 257 -8.59 19.07 -10.60
C SER A 257 -8.08 20.11 -11.60
N ARG A 258 -7.85 21.36 -11.18
CA ARG A 258 -7.28 22.43 -12.02
C ARG A 258 -5.84 22.15 -12.37
N TYR A 259 -5.04 21.61 -11.44
CA TYR A 259 -3.68 21.15 -11.72
C TYR A 259 -3.67 19.99 -12.71
N MET A 260 -4.58 19.03 -12.54
CA MET A 260 -4.70 17.92 -13.47
C MET A 260 -4.98 18.42 -14.89
N LEU A 261 -5.98 19.29 -15.05
CA LEU A 261 -6.35 19.87 -16.33
C LEU A 261 -5.22 20.76 -16.89
N TRP A 262 -4.57 21.54 -16.04
CA TRP A 262 -3.43 22.36 -16.44
C TRP A 262 -2.29 21.51 -17.02
N ASN A 263 -1.94 20.38 -16.39
CA ASN A 263 -0.94 19.47 -16.94
C ASN A 263 -1.37 18.90 -18.29
N MET A 264 -2.60 18.40 -18.39
CA MET A 264 -3.11 17.83 -19.65
C MET A 264 -3.07 18.84 -20.79
N VAL A 265 -3.51 20.06 -20.56
CA VAL A 265 -3.64 21.10 -21.61
C VAL A 265 -2.32 21.84 -21.84
N GLU A 266 -1.69 22.36 -20.79
CA GLU A 266 -0.56 23.29 -20.92
C GLU A 266 0.81 22.60 -21.00
N VAL A 267 0.91 21.37 -20.50
CA VAL A 267 2.15 20.58 -20.51
C VAL A 267 2.12 19.51 -21.59
N ASP A 268 1.02 18.77 -21.70
CA ASP A 268 0.90 17.65 -22.63
C ASP A 268 0.25 18.00 -23.97
N GLY A 269 -0.46 19.15 -24.05
CA GLY A 269 -1.07 19.65 -25.27
C GLY A 269 -2.34 18.89 -25.70
N ALA A 270 -3.11 18.37 -24.72
CA ALA A 270 -4.36 17.64 -24.95
C ALA A 270 -5.52 18.56 -25.38
#